data_f3d87344ac960838345f64d60b1c7b6f
#
_entry.id   f3d87344ac960838345f64d60b1c7b6f
#
_cell.length_a   1.000
_cell.length_b   1.000
_cell.length_c   1.000
_cell.angle_alpha   90.00
_cell.angle_beta   90.00
_cell.angle_gamma   90.00
#
_symmetry.space_group_name_H-M   'P 1'
#
loop_
_entity.id
_entity.type
_entity.pdbx_description
1 polymer ?
#
loop_
_entity_poly.entity_id
_entity_poly.type
_entity_poly.pdbx_seq_one_letter_code
_entity_poly.pdbx_strand_id
1 'polypeptide(L)'
;MNYEKIFEDIFEKLKNVPDEGKVADYIPELARVNPDSFGVHLTTVDGTHHAFGDSETRFSVQSIAKVLSFVLAYSHLKSNIWKRMDLEPAGTPFNSLVQLEYDRGIPRNPFVNAGAIVVCDILVSRLDDPSGEVLKFIQSSLDRKSVV
;
A
#
# COMPACT_ATOMS: atom_id res chain seq x y z
N MET A 1 21.60 -13.14 11.72
CA MET A 1 20.28 -13.60 12.18
C MET A 1 19.77 -14.58 11.15
N ASN A 2 19.13 -15.69 11.53
CA ASN A 2 18.59 -16.65 10.58
C ASN A 2 17.11 -16.30 10.31
N TYR A 3 16.85 -15.53 9.26
CA TYR A 3 15.51 -15.05 8.90
C TYR A 3 14.62 -16.18 8.38
N GLU A 4 15.18 -17.13 7.62
CA GLU A 4 14.43 -18.28 7.10
C GLU A 4 13.82 -19.09 8.26
N LYS A 5 14.61 -19.34 9.30
CA LYS A 5 14.14 -20.04 10.48
C LYS A 5 13.04 -19.26 11.23
N ILE A 6 13.16 -17.95 11.28
CA ILE A 6 12.12 -17.08 11.88
C ILE A 6 10.82 -17.19 11.07
N PHE A 7 10.88 -17.18 9.73
CA PHE A 7 9.70 -17.29 8.87
C PHE A 7 9.03 -18.66 9.02
N GLU A 8 9.80 -19.74 9.05
CA GLU A 8 9.31 -21.08 9.36
C GLU A 8 8.56 -21.12 10.69
N ASP A 9 9.19 -20.63 11.76
CA ASP A 9 8.63 -20.65 13.10
C ASP A 9 7.32 -19.83 13.21
N ILE A 10 7.24 -18.70 12.47
CA ILE A 10 6.01 -17.91 12.35
C ILE A 10 4.93 -18.69 11.59
N PHE A 11 5.27 -19.27 10.45
CA PHE A 11 4.34 -20.03 9.64
C PHE A 11 3.74 -21.22 10.41
N GLU A 12 4.57 -22.02 11.09
CA GLU A 12 4.10 -23.16 11.88
C GLU A 12 3.19 -22.74 13.04
N LYS A 13 3.43 -21.56 13.64
CA LYS A 13 2.52 -21.00 14.64
C LYS A 13 1.19 -20.60 14.04
N LEU A 14 1.20 -19.91 12.89
CA LEU A 14 -0.02 -19.42 12.23
C LEU A 14 -0.88 -20.55 11.68
N LYS A 15 -0.28 -21.62 11.17
CA LYS A 15 -0.97 -22.81 10.65
C LYS A 15 -1.94 -23.45 11.64
N ASN A 16 -1.67 -23.30 12.95
CA ASN A 16 -2.49 -23.85 14.01
C ASN A 16 -3.45 -22.83 14.66
N VAL A 17 -3.46 -21.59 14.17
CA VAL A 17 -4.40 -20.57 14.65
C VAL A 17 -5.69 -20.68 13.85
N PRO A 18 -6.88 -20.73 14.49
CA PRO A 18 -8.14 -20.68 13.77
C PRO A 18 -8.21 -19.39 12.91
N ASP A 19 -8.39 -19.56 11.62
CA ASP A 19 -8.53 -18.44 10.70
C ASP A 19 -10.02 -18.06 10.61
N GLU A 20 -10.37 -16.88 11.14
CA GLU A 20 -11.70 -16.28 11.05
C GLU A 20 -11.77 -15.28 9.88
N GLY A 21 -10.66 -15.06 9.18
CA GLY A 21 -10.56 -14.18 8.02
C GLY A 21 -11.28 -14.77 6.80
N LYS A 22 -11.58 -13.89 5.85
CA LYS A 22 -12.04 -14.29 4.52
C LYS A 22 -11.44 -13.39 3.45
N VAL A 23 -11.33 -13.94 2.25
CA VAL A 23 -10.92 -13.17 1.07
C VAL A 23 -11.91 -12.02 0.84
N ALA A 24 -11.41 -10.86 0.42
CA ALA A 24 -12.22 -9.69 0.09
C ALA A 24 -13.10 -9.98 -1.14
N ASP A 25 -14.37 -10.31 -0.92
CA ASP A 25 -15.31 -10.74 -1.95
C ASP A 25 -16.08 -9.59 -2.62
N TYR A 26 -15.96 -8.37 -2.11
CA TYR A 26 -16.57 -7.17 -2.68
C TYR A 26 -15.87 -6.64 -3.95
N ILE A 27 -14.68 -7.15 -4.26
CA ILE A 27 -13.97 -6.91 -5.52
C ILE A 27 -13.81 -8.27 -6.23
N PRO A 28 -14.42 -8.46 -7.43
CA PRO A 28 -14.46 -9.77 -8.09
C PRO A 28 -13.10 -10.42 -8.33
N GLU A 29 -12.07 -9.62 -8.65
CA GLU A 29 -10.71 -10.09 -8.86
C GLU A 29 -10.06 -10.59 -7.57
N LEU A 30 -10.34 -9.95 -6.44
CA LEU A 30 -9.82 -10.37 -5.14
C LEU A 30 -10.54 -11.62 -4.62
N ALA A 31 -11.83 -11.78 -4.94
CA ALA A 31 -12.61 -12.97 -4.57
C ALA A 31 -12.07 -14.28 -5.15
N ARG A 32 -11.20 -14.20 -6.17
CA ARG A 32 -10.58 -15.36 -6.83
C ARG A 32 -9.21 -15.72 -6.27
N VAL A 33 -8.69 -14.93 -5.34
CA VAL A 33 -7.37 -15.19 -4.72
C VAL A 33 -7.45 -16.44 -3.86
N ASN A 34 -6.42 -17.28 -3.93
CA ASN A 34 -6.31 -18.44 -3.05
C ASN A 34 -6.18 -17.97 -1.59
N PRO A 35 -7.13 -18.33 -0.69
CA PRO A 35 -7.09 -17.91 0.71
C PRO A 35 -5.92 -18.51 1.50
N ASP A 36 -5.37 -19.65 1.04
CA ASP A 36 -4.28 -20.35 1.71
C ASP A 36 -2.88 -19.82 1.32
N SER A 37 -2.81 -18.81 0.44
CA SER A 37 -1.53 -18.23 0.03
C SER A 37 -0.84 -17.52 1.19
N PHE A 38 0.39 -17.90 1.44
CA PHE A 38 1.24 -17.29 2.45
C PHE A 38 2.64 -17.06 1.89
N GLY A 39 3.05 -15.80 1.78
CA GLY A 39 4.37 -15.44 1.30
C GLY A 39 5.02 -14.35 2.15
N VAL A 40 6.31 -14.47 2.37
CA VAL A 40 7.14 -13.46 3.06
C VAL A 40 8.39 -13.19 2.22
N HIS A 41 8.70 -11.92 2.03
CA HIS A 41 9.95 -11.48 1.45
C HIS A 41 10.54 -10.34 2.28
N LEU A 42 11.81 -10.46 2.65
CA LEU A 42 12.56 -9.46 3.38
C LEU A 42 13.85 -9.13 2.62
N THR A 43 14.09 -7.86 2.41
CA THR A 43 15.39 -7.37 1.94
C THR A 43 16.05 -6.58 3.06
N THR A 44 17.24 -7.00 3.47
CA THR A 44 18.04 -6.29 4.47
C THR A 44 18.78 -5.10 3.86
N VAL A 45 19.26 -4.17 4.69
CA VAL A 45 19.94 -2.95 4.24
C VAL A 45 21.23 -3.19 3.47
N ASP A 46 21.82 -4.37 3.59
CA ASP A 46 23.01 -4.82 2.83
C ASP A 46 22.63 -5.45 1.48
N GLY A 47 21.33 -5.47 1.14
CA GLY A 47 20.81 -6.03 -0.11
C GLY A 47 20.62 -7.54 -0.11
N THR A 48 20.75 -8.22 1.04
CA THR A 48 20.48 -9.66 1.13
C THR A 48 18.96 -9.92 1.12
N HIS A 49 18.53 -10.88 0.32
CA HIS A 49 17.14 -11.27 0.16
C HIS A 49 16.84 -12.56 0.93
N HIS A 50 15.74 -12.57 1.66
CA HIS A 50 15.22 -13.73 2.37
C HIS A 50 13.75 -13.91 1.99
N ALA A 51 13.38 -15.10 1.57
CA ALA A 51 12.06 -15.41 1.05
C ALA A 51 11.52 -16.71 1.64
N PHE A 52 10.20 -16.79 1.83
CA PHE A 52 9.53 -17.99 2.33
C PHE A 52 8.12 -18.10 1.76
N GLY A 53 7.67 -19.34 1.52
CA GLY A 53 6.33 -19.63 0.99
C GLY A 53 6.11 -19.07 -0.42
N ASP A 54 4.91 -18.55 -0.66
CA ASP A 54 4.47 -18.03 -1.96
C ASP A 54 5.04 -16.64 -2.30
N SER A 55 6.27 -16.35 -1.90
CA SER A 55 6.89 -15.02 -2.00
C SER A 55 7.03 -14.47 -3.43
N GLU A 56 7.00 -15.35 -4.44
CA GLU A 56 7.06 -14.99 -5.86
C GLU A 56 5.65 -14.85 -6.49
N THR A 57 4.60 -15.15 -5.73
CA THR A 57 3.22 -15.01 -6.21
C THR A 57 2.82 -13.55 -6.28
N ARG A 58 2.39 -13.10 -7.45
CA ARG A 58 1.93 -11.73 -7.66
C ARG A 58 0.63 -11.47 -6.92
N PHE A 59 0.53 -10.29 -6.33
CA PHE A 59 -0.68 -9.82 -5.65
C PHE A 59 -1.00 -8.38 -6.02
N SER A 60 -2.26 -7.99 -5.81
CA SER A 60 -2.69 -6.61 -6.06
C SER A 60 -2.13 -5.66 -5.02
N VAL A 61 -1.47 -4.59 -5.46
CA VAL A 61 -0.81 -3.60 -4.57
C VAL A 61 -1.79 -2.86 -3.66
N GLN A 62 -3.07 -2.72 -4.09
CA GLN A 62 -4.14 -2.08 -3.32
C GLN A 62 -3.68 -0.77 -2.65
N SER A 63 -4.03 -0.57 -1.38
CA SER A 63 -3.72 0.66 -0.64
C SER A 63 -2.24 0.89 -0.33
N ILE A 64 -1.35 -0.05 -0.59
CA ILE A 64 0.10 0.18 -0.53
C ILE A 64 0.49 1.29 -1.52
N ALA A 65 -0.20 1.37 -2.67
CA ALA A 65 0.01 2.42 -3.68
C ALA A 65 -0.17 3.84 -3.13
N LYS A 66 -1.02 4.04 -2.11
CA LYS A 66 -1.25 5.36 -1.49
C LYS A 66 0.03 5.97 -0.92
N VAL A 67 0.87 5.15 -0.30
CA VAL A 67 2.15 5.61 0.28
C VAL A 67 3.09 6.09 -0.83
N LEU A 68 3.24 5.29 -1.88
CA LEU A 68 4.16 5.58 -2.98
C LEU A 68 3.71 6.80 -3.79
N SER A 69 2.41 6.88 -4.11
CA SER A 69 1.82 8.05 -4.80
C SER A 69 1.94 9.32 -3.95
N PHE A 70 1.71 9.24 -2.63
CA PHE A 70 1.87 10.37 -1.73
C PHE A 70 3.33 10.87 -1.70
N VAL A 71 4.31 9.97 -1.59
CA VAL A 71 5.73 10.37 -1.58
C VAL A 71 6.10 11.09 -2.89
N LEU A 72 5.63 10.61 -4.03
CA LEU A 72 5.84 11.28 -5.31
C LEU A 72 5.16 12.66 -5.34
N ALA A 73 3.89 12.77 -4.96
CA ALA A 73 3.18 14.05 -4.90
C ALA A 73 3.85 15.03 -3.92
N TYR A 74 4.30 14.54 -2.76
CA TYR A 74 5.04 15.34 -1.81
C TYR A 74 6.37 15.84 -2.36
N SER A 75 7.06 15.06 -3.18
CA SER A 75 8.30 15.51 -3.83
C SER A 75 8.11 16.74 -4.72
N HIS A 76 6.93 16.87 -5.34
CA HIS A 76 6.56 18.02 -6.19
C HIS A 76 6.02 19.22 -5.41
N LEU A 77 5.17 18.99 -4.40
CA LEU A 77 4.47 20.07 -3.69
C LEU A 77 5.12 20.48 -2.37
N LYS A 78 5.94 19.60 -1.77
CA LYS A 78 6.49 19.79 -0.43
C LYS A 78 5.36 20.14 0.57
N SER A 79 5.58 21.07 1.47
CA SER A 79 4.59 21.49 2.47
C SER A 79 3.30 22.10 1.90
N ASN A 80 3.28 22.48 0.62
CA ASN A 80 2.06 23.00 0.01
C ASN A 80 0.96 21.93 -0.17
N ILE A 81 1.29 20.64 -0.06
CA ILE A 81 0.31 19.56 -0.09
C ILE A 81 -0.69 19.67 1.05
N TRP A 82 -0.25 20.18 2.21
CA TRP A 82 -1.07 20.37 3.42
C TRP A 82 -2.12 21.49 3.31
N LYS A 83 -2.15 22.21 2.20
CA LYS A 83 -3.26 23.13 1.87
C LYS A 83 -4.50 22.40 1.37
N ARG A 84 -4.37 21.12 0.99
CA ARG A 84 -5.42 20.32 0.37
C ARG A 84 -5.85 19.12 1.20
N MET A 85 -5.10 18.77 2.22
CA MET A 85 -5.38 17.67 3.15
C MET A 85 -4.72 17.94 4.49
N ASP A 86 -5.19 17.27 5.53
CA ASP A 86 -4.68 17.42 6.88
C ASP A 86 -3.68 16.31 7.26
N LEU A 87 -3.22 16.32 8.52
CA LEU A 87 -2.25 15.39 9.13
C LEU A 87 -2.88 14.52 10.23
N GLU A 88 -4.19 14.62 10.42
CA GLU A 88 -4.88 14.00 11.54
C GLU A 88 -5.13 12.50 11.30
N PRO A 89 -5.00 11.66 12.32
CA PRO A 89 -5.39 10.26 12.21
C PRO A 89 -6.91 10.13 12.01
N ALA A 90 -7.33 9.13 11.24
CA ALA A 90 -8.74 8.81 11.05
C ALA A 90 -9.16 7.73 12.07
N GLY A 91 -10.17 8.05 12.90
CA GLY A 91 -10.81 7.07 13.79
C GLY A 91 -12.04 6.39 13.16
N THR A 92 -12.29 6.61 11.88
CA THR A 92 -13.42 6.08 11.11
C THR A 92 -12.92 5.23 9.94
N PRO A 93 -13.79 4.40 9.31
CA PRO A 93 -13.42 3.67 8.11
C PRO A 93 -12.84 4.56 7.01
N PHE A 94 -11.84 4.06 6.28
CA PHE A 94 -11.08 4.82 5.26
C PHE A 94 -11.93 5.40 4.12
N ASN A 95 -13.15 4.90 3.92
CA ASN A 95 -14.11 5.32 2.91
C ASN A 95 -15.27 6.12 3.48
N SER A 96 -15.19 6.62 4.71
CA SER A 96 -16.26 7.39 5.36
C SER A 96 -16.48 8.73 4.68
N LEU A 97 -17.62 8.89 3.98
CA LEU A 97 -18.08 10.16 3.44
C LEU A 97 -18.58 11.09 4.54
N VAL A 98 -19.20 10.55 5.57
CA VAL A 98 -19.70 11.33 6.73
C VAL A 98 -18.54 12.05 7.41
N GLN A 99 -17.40 11.39 7.55
CA GLN A 99 -16.20 12.02 8.11
C GLN A 99 -15.70 13.17 7.22
N LEU A 100 -15.71 12.99 5.89
CA LEU A 100 -15.28 14.02 4.96
C LEU A 100 -16.21 15.24 4.98
N GLU A 101 -17.52 15.04 5.10
CA GLU A 101 -18.49 16.12 5.27
C GLU A 101 -18.26 16.89 6.58
N TYR A 102 -18.05 16.17 7.68
CA TYR A 102 -17.72 16.78 8.97
C TYR A 102 -16.45 17.63 8.90
N ASP A 103 -15.43 17.14 8.20
CA ASP A 103 -14.16 17.82 7.97
C ASP A 103 -14.23 18.86 6.80
N ARG A 104 -15.45 19.26 6.40
CA ARG A 104 -15.72 20.29 5.38
C ARG A 104 -15.07 20.01 4.01
N GLY A 105 -14.97 18.76 3.63
CA GLY A 105 -14.38 18.32 2.36
C GLY A 105 -12.86 18.29 2.34
N ILE A 106 -12.18 18.54 3.45
CA ILE A 106 -10.72 18.43 3.57
C ILE A 106 -10.38 17.05 4.14
N PRO A 107 -9.71 16.17 3.39
CA PRO A 107 -9.32 14.86 3.91
C PRO A 107 -8.39 14.96 5.11
N ARG A 108 -8.63 14.16 6.13
CA ARG A 108 -7.82 14.14 7.37
C ARG A 108 -6.36 13.79 7.16
N ASN A 109 -6.07 12.97 6.15
CA ASN A 109 -4.71 12.60 5.80
C ASN A 109 -4.67 11.99 4.39
N PRO A 110 -3.49 11.79 3.78
CA PRO A 110 -3.35 11.25 2.43
C PRO A 110 -3.72 9.76 2.30
N PHE A 111 -3.93 9.04 3.40
CA PHE A 111 -4.14 7.58 3.41
C PHE A 111 -5.60 7.17 3.53
N VAL A 112 -6.51 8.05 3.93
CA VAL A 112 -7.95 7.84 3.73
C VAL A 112 -8.27 7.91 2.23
N ASN A 113 -9.37 7.29 1.78
CA ASN A 113 -9.68 7.22 0.34
C ASN A 113 -9.82 8.61 -0.30
N ALA A 114 -10.48 9.55 0.38
CA ALA A 114 -10.60 10.93 -0.09
C ALA A 114 -9.22 11.62 -0.23
N GLY A 115 -8.30 11.40 0.72
CA GLY A 115 -6.94 11.92 0.65
C GLY A 115 -6.15 11.33 -0.50
N ALA A 116 -6.26 10.02 -0.73
CA ALA A 116 -5.63 9.37 -1.87
C ALA A 116 -6.14 9.91 -3.21
N ILE A 117 -7.43 10.25 -3.32
CA ILE A 117 -7.99 10.90 -4.51
C ILE A 117 -7.37 12.29 -4.71
N VAL A 118 -7.22 13.08 -3.65
CA VAL A 118 -6.54 14.38 -3.73
C VAL A 118 -5.07 14.23 -4.15
N VAL A 119 -4.37 13.19 -3.65
CA VAL A 119 -3.00 12.88 -4.10
C VAL A 119 -2.97 12.57 -5.60
N CYS A 120 -3.90 11.75 -6.10
CA CYS A 120 -4.01 11.45 -7.53
C CYS A 120 -4.30 12.71 -8.35
N ASP A 121 -5.21 13.58 -7.90
CA ASP A 121 -5.51 14.85 -8.57
C ASP A 121 -4.28 15.78 -8.65
N ILE A 122 -3.47 15.83 -7.60
CA ILE A 122 -2.20 16.56 -7.60
C ILE A 122 -1.25 16.03 -8.69
N LEU A 123 -1.10 14.71 -8.79
CA LEU A 123 -0.22 14.09 -9.78
C LEU A 123 -0.74 14.33 -11.21
N VAL A 124 -2.04 14.13 -11.44
CA VAL A 124 -2.68 14.36 -12.75
C VAL A 124 -2.57 15.82 -13.17
N SER A 125 -2.67 16.76 -12.24
CA SER A 125 -2.56 18.20 -12.54
C SER A 125 -1.12 18.67 -12.81
N ARG A 126 -0.10 17.86 -12.56
CA ARG A 126 1.30 18.27 -12.61
C ARG A 126 2.19 17.47 -13.54
N LEU A 127 1.74 16.29 -13.92
CA LEU A 127 2.51 15.37 -14.73
C LEU A 127 1.79 15.13 -16.06
N ASP A 128 2.55 15.06 -17.14
CA ASP A 128 2.03 14.74 -18.46
C ASP A 128 1.63 13.25 -18.57
N ASP A 129 2.38 12.38 -17.90
CA ASP A 129 2.09 10.94 -17.79
C ASP A 129 2.13 10.51 -16.31
N PRO A 130 1.07 10.77 -15.53
CA PRO A 130 1.04 10.44 -14.10
C PRO A 130 1.25 8.97 -13.80
N SER A 131 0.67 8.08 -14.61
CA SER A 131 0.79 6.63 -14.43
C SER A 131 2.21 6.13 -14.68
N GLY A 132 2.83 6.59 -15.78
CA GLY A 132 4.22 6.26 -16.09
C GLY A 132 5.20 6.80 -15.06
N GLU A 133 4.98 8.02 -14.57
CA GLU A 133 5.86 8.62 -13.55
C GLU A 133 5.73 7.91 -12.19
N VAL A 134 4.53 7.51 -11.77
CA VAL A 134 4.33 6.68 -10.57
C VAL A 134 5.05 5.34 -10.74
N LEU A 135 4.90 4.68 -11.89
CA LEU A 135 5.58 3.41 -12.15
C LEU A 135 7.11 3.56 -12.13
N LYS A 136 7.65 4.57 -12.80
CA LYS A 136 9.10 4.87 -12.78
C LYS A 136 9.60 5.14 -11.36
N PHE A 137 8.84 5.91 -10.57
CA PHE A 137 9.17 6.19 -9.18
C PHE A 137 9.25 4.90 -8.36
N ILE A 138 8.25 4.02 -8.49
CA ILE A 138 8.23 2.72 -7.84
C ILE A 138 9.42 1.88 -8.24
N GLN A 139 9.69 1.75 -9.55
CA GLN A 139 10.83 0.98 -10.09
C GLN A 139 12.20 1.51 -9.65
N SER A 140 12.31 2.82 -9.44
CA SER A 140 13.55 3.44 -8.98
C SER A 140 13.76 3.32 -7.46
N SER A 141 12.67 3.18 -6.71
CA SER A 141 12.67 3.15 -5.23
C SER A 141 12.70 1.73 -4.66
N LEU A 142 12.22 0.75 -5.42
CA LEU A 142 12.19 -0.65 -5.06
C LEU A 142 13.24 -1.43 -5.87
N ASP A 143 13.69 -2.57 -5.37
CA ASP A 143 14.54 -3.46 -6.15
C ASP A 143 13.80 -3.87 -7.43
N ARG A 144 14.48 -3.72 -8.58
CA ARG A 144 13.93 -3.96 -9.92
C ARG A 144 13.32 -5.36 -10.12
N LYS A 145 13.67 -6.32 -9.27
CA LYS A 145 13.10 -7.68 -9.30
C LYS A 145 11.69 -7.76 -8.70
N SER A 146 11.29 -6.76 -7.93
CA SER A 146 10.02 -6.74 -7.21
C SER A 146 8.87 -6.08 -8.00
N VAL A 147 9.17 -5.47 -9.14
CA VAL A 147 8.19 -4.72 -9.94
C VAL A 147 8.15 -5.25 -11.36
N VAL A 148 7.29 -6.24 -11.59
CA VAL A 148 6.96 -6.75 -12.93
C VAL A 148 5.45 -6.74 -13.10
#